data_5e2aacc38c521a8912f59a9bb9c19375
#
_entry.id   5e2aacc38c521a8912f59a9bb9c19375
#
_cell.length_a   1.000
_cell.length_b   1.000
_cell.length_c   1.000
_cell.angle_alpha   90.00
_cell.angle_beta   90.00
_cell.angle_gamma   90.00
#
_symmetry.space_group_name_H-M   'P 1'
#
loop_
_entity.id
_entity.type
_entity.pdbx_description
1 polymer ?
#
loop_
_entity_poly.entity_id
_entity_poly.type
_entity_poly.pdbx_seq_one_letter_code
_entity_poly.pdbx_strand_id
1 'polypeptide(L)'
;MSAALARPAGGVFAFGAVLWAAACGRSAAPAPVRVFAAASLAQPFEAAADALAVFTNRERPQLSFGGSAQLALQLREGAPACVFASADPANMQKVVAAGLVASTPVVFARNRLAVVVRAGNPKGVRGLADLARKDLVVLLGAAAVPIGDYARQALGKAGVAVAAVGEETSVRGIVGKVQAGEADAGVVYRTDCRLDGVEGIPVDPAHDVVAEYQVAVLQGAADREQALAFVDLLRSEAGRRILQHHGFELP
;
A
#
# COMPACT_ATOMS: atom_id res chain seq x y z
N MET A 1 -79.74 -48.53 41.41
CA MET A 1 -79.49 -49.76 40.62
C MET A 1 -78.29 -49.51 39.68
N SER A 2 -77.37 -50.37 39.72
CA SER A 2 -76.19 -50.61 38.84
C SER A 2 -75.01 -49.62 38.91
N ALA A 3 -74.02 -50.06 39.64
CA ALA A 3 -72.65 -49.52 39.60
C ALA A 3 -71.89 -49.99 38.36
N ALA A 4 -71.05 -49.15 37.87
CA ALA A 4 -70.03 -49.54 36.89
C ALA A 4 -68.67 -48.98 37.33
N LEU A 5 -67.77 -49.91 37.61
CA LEU A 5 -66.35 -49.63 37.92
C LEU A 5 -65.58 -49.14 36.69
N ALA A 6 -64.82 -48.13 36.89
CA ALA A 6 -63.78 -47.71 35.94
C ALA A 6 -62.38 -48.07 36.48
N ARG A 7 -61.58 -48.71 35.64
CA ARG A 7 -60.18 -49.10 35.90
C ARG A 7 -59.25 -47.93 35.53
N PRO A 8 -58.09 -47.73 36.20
CA PRO A 8 -57.14 -46.73 35.86
C PRO A 8 -56.20 -47.22 34.73
N ALA A 9 -55.97 -46.37 33.70
CA ALA A 9 -55.04 -46.58 32.61
C ALA A 9 -53.62 -46.21 33.09
N GLY A 10 -52.69 -47.13 32.79
CA GLY A 10 -51.28 -46.93 33.15
C GLY A 10 -50.60 -45.86 32.28
N GLY A 11 -49.91 -44.96 32.94
CA GLY A 11 -49.08 -43.96 32.28
C GLY A 11 -47.75 -44.56 31.85
N VAL A 12 -47.49 -44.43 30.56
CA VAL A 12 -46.18 -44.75 29.96
C VAL A 12 -45.31 -43.50 30.10
N PHE A 13 -44.27 -43.55 30.94
CA PHE A 13 -43.22 -42.52 31.01
C PHE A 13 -42.29 -42.69 29.82
N ALA A 14 -42.40 -41.78 28.83
CA ALA A 14 -41.43 -41.66 27.75
C ALA A 14 -40.22 -40.88 28.25
N PHE A 15 -39.08 -41.56 28.41
CA PHE A 15 -37.78 -40.92 28.63
C PHE A 15 -37.35 -40.21 27.34
N GLY A 16 -37.53 -38.92 27.28
CA GLY A 16 -36.99 -38.07 26.24
C GLY A 16 -35.47 -37.95 26.40
N ALA A 17 -34.69 -38.62 25.54
CA ALA A 17 -33.25 -38.41 25.43
C ALA A 17 -33.00 -37.05 24.83
N VAL A 18 -32.54 -36.07 25.60
CA VAL A 18 -32.07 -34.78 25.13
C VAL A 18 -30.68 -35.01 24.50
N LEU A 19 -30.63 -35.14 23.18
CA LEU A 19 -29.40 -35.09 22.41
C LEU A 19 -28.82 -33.66 22.49
N TRP A 20 -27.86 -33.44 23.35
CA TRP A 20 -27.01 -32.26 23.31
C TRP A 20 -26.12 -32.36 22.07
N ALA A 21 -26.56 -31.75 20.98
CA ALA A 21 -25.70 -31.52 19.84
C ALA A 21 -24.59 -30.53 20.26
N ALA A 22 -23.40 -31.06 20.55
CA ALA A 22 -22.19 -30.26 20.65
C ALA A 22 -21.97 -29.59 19.30
N ALA A 23 -22.44 -28.36 19.16
CA ALA A 23 -22.06 -27.48 18.06
C ALA A 23 -20.56 -27.22 18.23
N CYS A 24 -19.72 -28.03 17.55
CA CYS A 24 -18.35 -27.67 17.28
C CYS A 24 -18.37 -26.36 16.52
N GLY A 25 -18.24 -25.24 17.25
CA GLY A 25 -18.03 -23.93 16.67
C GLY A 25 -16.77 -24.02 15.82
N ARG A 26 -16.92 -24.18 14.50
CA ARG A 26 -15.86 -23.86 13.58
C ARG A 26 -15.56 -22.39 13.83
N SER A 27 -14.45 -22.11 14.50
CA SER A 27 -13.88 -20.78 14.52
C SER A 27 -13.74 -20.37 13.06
N ALA A 28 -14.53 -19.39 12.63
CA ALA A 28 -14.38 -18.84 11.31
C ALA A 28 -12.91 -18.44 11.16
N ALA A 29 -12.27 -18.86 10.06
CA ALA A 29 -10.92 -18.44 9.78
C ALA A 29 -10.87 -16.90 9.85
N PRO A 30 -9.86 -16.31 10.52
CA PRO A 30 -9.75 -14.88 10.62
C PRO A 30 -9.78 -14.27 9.22
N ALA A 31 -10.47 -13.15 9.04
CA ALA A 31 -10.55 -12.47 7.76
C ALA A 31 -9.13 -12.10 7.28
N PRO A 32 -8.84 -12.18 5.97
CA PRO A 32 -7.51 -11.94 5.45
C PRO A 32 -7.04 -10.52 5.77
N VAL A 33 -5.75 -10.38 6.09
CA VAL A 33 -5.13 -9.07 6.32
C VAL A 33 -5.16 -8.26 5.04
N ARG A 34 -5.78 -7.11 5.08
CA ARG A 34 -5.86 -6.17 3.98
C ARG A 34 -4.85 -5.05 4.17
N VAL A 35 -3.95 -4.88 3.20
CA VAL A 35 -2.89 -3.89 3.21
C VAL A 35 -3.15 -2.82 2.15
N PHE A 36 -3.26 -1.57 2.57
CA PHE A 36 -3.28 -0.42 1.67
C PHE A 36 -1.87 0.14 1.56
N ALA A 37 -1.32 0.21 0.37
CA ALA A 37 0.07 0.63 0.14
C ALA A 37 0.21 1.57 -1.05
N ALA A 38 1.15 2.50 -0.93
CA ALA A 38 1.52 3.38 -2.04
C ALA A 38 1.87 2.58 -3.30
N ALA A 39 1.48 3.07 -4.48
CA ALA A 39 1.63 2.37 -5.76
C ALA A 39 3.08 1.97 -6.07
N SER A 40 4.06 2.76 -5.64
CA SER A 40 5.49 2.46 -5.77
C SER A 40 5.97 1.25 -4.96
N LEU A 41 5.19 0.81 -3.95
CA LEU A 41 5.49 -0.35 -3.12
C LEU A 41 4.98 -1.67 -3.72
N ALA A 42 4.33 -1.66 -4.90
CA ALA A 42 3.64 -2.84 -5.41
C ALA A 42 4.56 -4.07 -5.48
N GLN A 43 5.70 -3.97 -6.18
CA GLN A 43 6.60 -5.12 -6.35
C GLN A 43 7.18 -5.66 -5.02
N PRO A 44 7.78 -4.82 -4.15
CA PRO A 44 8.32 -5.34 -2.89
C PRO A 44 7.24 -5.86 -1.94
N PHE A 45 6.02 -5.31 -1.97
CA PHE A 45 4.94 -5.78 -1.10
C PHE A 45 4.30 -7.08 -1.58
N GLU A 46 4.24 -7.33 -2.91
CA GLU A 46 3.88 -8.64 -3.43
C GLU A 46 4.86 -9.71 -2.92
N ALA A 47 6.18 -9.46 -3.06
CA ALA A 47 7.20 -10.37 -2.55
C ALA A 47 7.15 -10.55 -1.02
N ALA A 48 6.88 -9.47 -0.26
CA ALA A 48 6.75 -9.54 1.19
C ALA A 48 5.50 -10.32 1.63
N ALA A 49 4.37 -10.15 0.92
CA ALA A 49 3.15 -10.89 1.21
C ALA A 49 3.31 -12.39 0.96
N ASP A 50 3.99 -12.77 -0.14
CA ASP A 50 4.31 -14.16 -0.44
C ASP A 50 5.24 -14.77 0.63
N ALA A 51 6.28 -14.03 1.02
CA ALA A 51 7.20 -14.45 2.06
C ALA A 51 6.50 -14.63 3.41
N LEU A 52 5.59 -13.71 3.78
CA LEU A 52 4.83 -13.82 5.03
C LEU A 52 3.93 -15.05 5.04
N ALA A 53 3.21 -15.31 3.94
CA ALA A 53 2.31 -16.46 3.83
C ALA A 53 3.07 -17.77 4.03
N VAL A 54 4.25 -17.91 3.41
CA VAL A 54 5.13 -19.08 3.58
C VAL A 54 5.64 -19.18 5.01
N PHE A 55 6.13 -18.07 5.58
CA PHE A 55 6.73 -18.06 6.92
C PHE A 55 5.71 -18.37 8.03
N THR A 56 4.49 -17.84 7.92
CA THR A 56 3.44 -18.01 8.93
C THR A 56 2.54 -19.22 8.69
N ASN A 57 2.61 -19.84 7.51
CA ASN A 57 1.67 -20.87 7.04
C ASN A 57 0.21 -20.39 7.14
N ARG A 58 -0.05 -19.10 6.84
CA ARG A 58 -1.36 -18.45 6.90
C ARG A 58 -1.74 -17.89 5.53
N GLU A 59 -3.00 -17.48 5.40
CA GLU A 59 -3.50 -16.85 4.18
C GLU A 59 -2.66 -15.61 3.82
N ARG A 60 -2.36 -15.48 2.53
CA ARG A 60 -1.60 -14.35 1.99
C ARG A 60 -2.35 -13.04 2.21
N PRO A 61 -1.69 -11.96 2.67
CA PRO A 61 -2.30 -10.65 2.74
C PRO A 61 -2.85 -10.16 1.41
N GLN A 62 -4.02 -9.54 1.44
CA GLN A 62 -4.62 -8.89 0.27
C GLN A 62 -4.04 -7.48 0.13
N LEU A 63 -3.48 -7.18 -1.02
CA LEU A 63 -2.82 -5.91 -1.28
C LEU A 63 -3.70 -5.02 -2.16
N SER A 64 -3.79 -3.74 -1.78
CA SER A 64 -4.45 -2.70 -2.56
C SER A 64 -3.49 -1.54 -2.74
N PHE A 65 -3.19 -1.19 -3.99
CA PHE A 65 -2.23 -0.16 -4.32
C PHE A 65 -2.89 1.08 -4.90
N GLY A 66 -2.41 2.26 -4.47
CA GLY A 66 -2.92 3.55 -4.94
C GLY A 66 -2.02 4.72 -4.55
N GLY A 67 -2.43 5.93 -4.88
CA GLY A 67 -1.78 7.14 -4.35
C GLY A 67 -1.99 7.24 -2.84
N SER A 68 -0.93 7.55 -2.07
CA SER A 68 -1.03 7.62 -0.59
C SER A 68 -2.13 8.57 -0.11
N ALA A 69 -2.34 9.69 -0.79
CA ALA A 69 -3.40 10.66 -0.46
C ALA A 69 -4.80 10.07 -0.66
N GLN A 70 -5.02 9.32 -1.75
CA GLN A 70 -6.28 8.65 -2.04
C GLN A 70 -6.57 7.54 -1.01
N LEU A 71 -5.56 6.71 -0.70
CA LEU A 71 -5.71 5.64 0.30
C LEU A 71 -5.97 6.20 1.69
N ALA A 72 -5.27 7.27 2.09
CA ALA A 72 -5.53 7.96 3.36
C ALA A 72 -6.95 8.54 3.44
N LEU A 73 -7.49 9.07 2.34
CA LEU A 73 -8.89 9.52 2.26
C LEU A 73 -9.85 8.33 2.43
N GLN A 74 -9.65 7.25 1.68
CA GLN A 74 -10.48 6.04 1.79
C GLN A 74 -10.52 5.49 3.22
N LEU A 75 -9.37 5.46 3.92
CA LEU A 75 -9.30 5.04 5.32
C LEU A 75 -10.13 5.94 6.24
N ARG A 76 -10.05 7.26 6.04
CA ARG A 76 -10.84 8.23 6.80
C ARG A 76 -12.35 8.14 6.52
N GLU A 77 -12.71 7.64 5.37
CA GLU A 77 -14.10 7.33 4.96
C GLU A 77 -14.57 5.94 5.40
N GLY A 78 -13.72 5.20 6.14
CA GLY A 78 -14.07 3.92 6.72
C GLY A 78 -13.76 2.69 5.87
N ALA A 79 -12.91 2.82 4.84
CA ALA A 79 -12.46 1.66 4.07
C ALA A 79 -11.72 0.66 4.99
N PRO A 80 -12.09 -0.64 4.95
CA PRO A 80 -11.52 -1.63 5.84
C PRO A 80 -10.11 -2.02 5.39
N ALA A 81 -9.10 -1.68 6.17
CA ALA A 81 -7.74 -2.16 6.00
C ALA A 81 -7.10 -2.46 7.35
N CYS A 82 -6.10 -3.32 7.36
CA CYS A 82 -5.36 -3.73 8.57
C CYS A 82 -4.01 -3.01 8.68
N VAL A 83 -3.41 -2.66 7.53
CA VAL A 83 -2.12 -1.99 7.45
C VAL A 83 -2.20 -0.86 6.43
N PHE A 84 -1.57 0.26 6.73
CA PHE A 84 -1.36 1.35 5.78
C PHE A 84 0.13 1.65 5.62
N ALA A 85 0.60 1.70 4.37
CA ALA A 85 1.96 2.06 4.00
C ALA A 85 1.96 3.25 3.04
N SER A 86 2.46 4.39 3.50
CA SER A 86 2.50 5.67 2.79
C SER A 86 3.89 5.93 2.21
N ALA A 87 3.95 6.59 1.05
CA ALA A 87 5.19 7.08 0.44
C ALA A 87 5.65 8.44 1.01
N ASP A 88 4.97 8.95 2.01
CA ASP A 88 5.34 10.16 2.74
C ASP A 88 4.82 10.19 4.18
N PRO A 89 5.45 10.97 5.08
CA PRO A 89 4.96 11.18 6.43
C PRO A 89 3.65 11.98 6.48
N ALA A 90 3.40 12.90 5.56
CA ALA A 90 2.26 13.82 5.62
C ALA A 90 0.92 13.09 5.48
N ASN A 91 0.82 12.13 4.55
CA ASN A 91 -0.40 11.32 4.41
C ASN A 91 -0.55 10.29 5.54
N MET A 92 0.54 9.74 6.07
CA MET A 92 0.49 8.93 7.30
C MET A 92 -0.05 9.76 8.48
N GLN A 93 0.42 10.99 8.65
CA GLN A 93 -0.03 11.88 9.72
C GLN A 93 -1.54 12.20 9.65
N LYS A 94 -2.13 12.28 8.45
CA LYS A 94 -3.59 12.42 8.30
C LYS A 94 -4.37 11.25 8.89
N VAL A 95 -3.84 10.04 8.74
CA VAL A 95 -4.44 8.80 9.29
C VAL A 95 -4.24 8.73 10.80
N VAL A 96 -3.05 9.15 11.29
CA VAL A 96 -2.76 9.27 12.72
C VAL A 96 -3.69 10.29 13.38
N ALA A 97 -3.83 11.49 12.81
CA ALA A 97 -4.68 12.55 13.34
C ALA A 97 -6.16 12.18 13.38
N ALA A 98 -6.59 11.28 12.49
CA ALA A 98 -7.93 10.70 12.49
C ALA A 98 -8.12 9.59 13.54
N GLY A 99 -7.10 9.22 14.32
CA GLY A 99 -7.17 8.18 15.34
C GLY A 99 -7.26 6.75 14.77
N LEU A 100 -6.87 6.56 13.52
CA LEU A 100 -7.05 5.29 12.81
C LEU A 100 -5.88 4.32 12.95
N VAL A 101 -4.77 4.71 13.58
CA VAL A 101 -3.61 3.85 13.78
C VAL A 101 -3.65 3.15 15.13
N ALA A 102 -3.30 1.88 15.14
CA ALA A 102 -3.17 1.04 16.34
C ALA A 102 -1.72 0.85 16.80
N SER A 103 -0.76 1.28 15.97
CA SER A 103 0.67 1.27 16.28
C SER A 103 1.31 2.60 15.89
N THR A 104 2.40 2.97 16.54
CA THR A 104 3.21 4.10 16.09
C THR A 104 3.72 3.84 14.67
N PRO A 105 3.53 4.77 13.71
CA PRO A 105 4.09 4.63 12.38
C PRO A 105 5.62 4.51 12.43
N VAL A 106 6.17 3.64 11.60
CA VAL A 106 7.62 3.42 11.51
C VAL A 106 8.11 3.67 10.10
N VAL A 107 9.25 4.35 9.96
CA VAL A 107 9.96 4.46 8.69
C VAL A 107 10.60 3.09 8.40
N PHE A 108 10.28 2.50 7.25
CA PHE A 108 10.79 1.18 6.87
C PHE A 108 11.61 1.19 5.57
N ALA A 109 11.45 2.23 4.76
CA ALA A 109 12.18 2.40 3.51
C ALA A 109 12.36 3.89 3.19
N ARG A 110 13.36 4.17 2.34
CA ARG A 110 13.58 5.47 1.71
C ARG A 110 13.70 5.30 0.20
N ASN A 111 13.40 6.37 -0.53
CA ASN A 111 13.54 6.40 -1.97
C ASN A 111 14.06 7.76 -2.42
N ARG A 112 14.60 7.80 -3.65
CA ARG A 112 15.10 9.01 -4.29
C ARG A 112 14.28 9.31 -5.53
N LEU A 113 14.39 10.53 -6.02
CA LEU A 113 13.73 10.93 -7.25
C LEU A 113 14.58 10.60 -8.49
N ALA A 114 13.88 10.44 -9.61
CA ALA A 114 14.46 10.35 -10.94
C ALA A 114 13.54 11.02 -11.96
N VAL A 115 14.12 11.48 -13.03
CA VAL A 115 13.36 11.85 -14.23
C VAL A 115 13.16 10.57 -15.03
N VAL A 116 11.90 10.15 -15.20
CA VAL A 116 11.55 9.02 -16.06
C VAL A 116 11.39 9.49 -17.50
N VAL A 117 11.94 8.71 -18.42
CA VAL A 117 11.79 8.87 -19.87
C VAL A 117 11.51 7.51 -20.48
N ARG A 118 11.02 7.47 -21.71
CA ARG A 118 10.89 6.21 -22.46
C ARG A 118 12.27 5.61 -22.71
N ALA A 119 12.36 4.29 -22.72
CA ALA A 119 13.60 3.56 -22.99
C ALA A 119 14.30 4.06 -24.28
N GLY A 120 15.62 4.23 -24.19
CA GLY A 120 16.44 4.84 -25.24
C GLY A 120 16.40 6.36 -25.28
N ASN A 121 15.67 7.01 -24.36
CA ASN A 121 15.66 8.47 -24.18
C ASN A 121 15.57 9.28 -25.48
N PRO A 122 14.52 9.13 -26.30
CA PRO A 122 14.44 9.67 -27.65
C PRO A 122 14.51 11.20 -27.72
N LYS A 123 14.24 11.89 -26.60
CA LYS A 123 14.30 13.36 -26.51
C LYS A 123 15.62 13.87 -25.91
N GLY A 124 16.55 12.97 -25.54
CA GLY A 124 17.85 13.33 -24.97
C GLY A 124 17.75 14.14 -23.69
N VAL A 125 16.80 13.83 -22.81
CA VAL A 125 16.64 14.46 -21.50
C VAL A 125 17.81 14.04 -20.61
N ARG A 126 18.44 14.98 -19.87
CA ARG A 126 19.63 14.72 -19.07
C ARG A 126 19.41 14.96 -17.57
N GLY A 127 18.28 15.57 -17.17
CA GLY A 127 17.97 15.85 -15.80
C GLY A 127 16.83 16.84 -15.62
N LEU A 128 16.65 17.35 -14.38
CA LEU A 128 15.54 18.27 -14.05
C LEU A 128 15.55 19.53 -14.93
N ALA A 129 16.73 20.08 -15.25
CA ALA A 129 16.83 21.32 -16.04
C ALA A 129 16.18 21.20 -17.42
N ASP A 130 16.28 20.03 -18.05
CA ASP A 130 15.71 19.79 -19.38
C ASP A 130 14.17 19.76 -19.35
N LEU A 131 13.53 19.58 -18.18
CA LEU A 131 12.07 19.60 -18.05
C LEU A 131 11.45 21.00 -18.29
N ALA A 132 12.27 22.06 -18.32
CA ALA A 132 11.85 23.41 -18.73
C ALA A 132 11.70 23.55 -20.25
N ARG A 133 12.12 22.57 -21.05
CA ARG A 133 12.05 22.61 -22.51
C ARG A 133 10.59 22.57 -22.97
N LYS A 134 10.26 23.49 -23.91
CA LYS A 134 8.89 23.65 -24.44
C LYS A 134 8.47 22.56 -25.43
N ASP A 135 9.45 21.80 -25.95
CA ASP A 135 9.22 20.68 -26.88
C ASP A 135 8.96 19.36 -26.18
N LEU A 136 8.91 19.36 -24.82
CA LEU A 136 8.63 18.18 -24.03
C LEU A 136 7.19 18.21 -23.47
N VAL A 137 6.52 17.07 -23.56
CA VAL A 137 5.31 16.78 -22.83
C VAL A 137 5.71 16.21 -21.46
N VAL A 138 5.61 17.02 -20.41
CA VAL A 138 6.05 16.66 -19.06
C VAL A 138 4.85 16.40 -18.16
N LEU A 139 4.87 15.28 -17.42
CA LEU A 139 3.90 14.94 -16.40
C LEU A 139 4.51 15.02 -15.00
N LEU A 140 3.76 15.57 -14.06
CA LEU A 140 4.09 15.55 -12.64
C LEU A 140 2.98 14.87 -11.84
N GLY A 141 3.28 14.47 -10.64
CA GLY A 141 2.24 14.12 -9.67
C GLY A 141 1.43 15.37 -9.28
N ALA A 142 0.13 15.20 -9.04
CA ALA A 142 -0.69 16.27 -8.48
C ALA A 142 -0.10 16.78 -7.15
N ALA A 143 -0.29 18.04 -6.82
CA ALA A 143 0.32 18.67 -5.63
C ALA A 143 -0.03 17.95 -4.32
N ALA A 144 -1.21 17.33 -4.24
CA ALA A 144 -1.66 16.59 -3.07
C ALA A 144 -1.10 15.17 -2.95
N VAL A 145 -0.36 14.69 -3.97
CA VAL A 145 0.25 13.35 -3.96
C VAL A 145 1.73 13.45 -3.58
N PRO A 146 2.30 12.48 -2.84
CA PRO A 146 3.69 12.53 -2.39
C PRO A 146 4.69 12.82 -3.50
N ILE A 147 4.62 12.10 -4.61
CA ILE A 147 5.54 12.31 -5.73
C ILE A 147 5.42 13.71 -6.33
N GLY A 148 4.22 14.30 -6.34
CA GLY A 148 4.00 15.66 -6.82
C GLY A 148 4.61 16.71 -5.92
N ASP A 149 4.50 16.54 -4.60
CA ASP A 149 5.13 17.43 -3.62
C ASP A 149 6.66 17.33 -3.68
N TYR A 150 7.21 16.12 -3.65
CA TYR A 150 8.66 15.90 -3.77
C TYR A 150 9.23 16.41 -5.10
N ALA A 151 8.53 16.21 -6.21
CA ALA A 151 8.96 16.74 -7.52
C ALA A 151 9.03 18.27 -7.50
N ARG A 152 8.05 18.95 -6.94
CA ARG A 152 8.03 20.41 -6.82
C ARG A 152 9.14 20.93 -5.91
N GLN A 153 9.42 20.24 -4.81
CA GLN A 153 10.55 20.57 -3.95
C GLN A 153 11.88 20.44 -4.70
N ALA A 154 12.10 19.34 -5.45
CA ALA A 154 13.32 19.12 -6.22
C ALA A 154 13.48 20.17 -7.35
N LEU A 155 12.40 20.46 -8.09
CA LEU A 155 12.37 21.49 -9.11
C LEU A 155 12.63 22.89 -8.53
N GLY A 156 12.06 23.19 -7.36
CA GLY A 156 12.30 24.45 -6.64
C GLY A 156 13.77 24.59 -6.21
N LYS A 157 14.39 23.54 -5.67
CA LYS A 157 15.81 23.51 -5.34
C LYS A 157 16.70 23.71 -6.58
N ALA A 158 16.30 23.16 -7.72
CA ALA A 158 17.01 23.28 -9.00
C ALA A 158 16.75 24.63 -9.70
N GLY A 159 15.83 25.44 -9.23
CA GLY A 159 15.41 26.70 -9.90
C GLY A 159 14.73 26.46 -11.24
N VAL A 160 14.10 25.30 -11.45
CA VAL A 160 13.51 24.87 -12.72
C VAL A 160 12.00 25.11 -12.70
N ALA A 161 11.50 25.93 -13.61
CA ALA A 161 10.08 26.12 -13.85
C ALA A 161 9.62 25.18 -14.99
N VAL A 162 8.70 24.28 -14.67
CA VAL A 162 8.15 23.32 -15.63
C VAL A 162 6.73 23.73 -15.99
N ALA A 163 6.46 23.87 -17.29
CA ALA A 163 5.10 23.93 -17.81
C ALA A 163 4.55 22.50 -17.95
N ALA A 164 4.19 21.87 -16.85
CA ALA A 164 3.62 20.54 -16.87
C ALA A 164 2.31 20.53 -17.65
N VAL A 165 2.19 19.61 -18.59
CA VAL A 165 1.02 19.49 -19.46
C VAL A 165 -0.11 18.73 -18.75
N GLY A 166 0.22 17.96 -17.71
CA GLY A 166 -0.76 17.21 -16.95
C GLY A 166 -0.27 16.79 -15.57
N GLU A 167 -1.23 16.45 -14.71
CA GLU A 167 -0.99 15.94 -13.36
C GLU A 167 -1.60 14.56 -13.21
N GLU A 168 -0.86 13.69 -12.51
CA GLU A 168 -1.27 12.32 -12.20
C GLU A 168 -1.49 12.12 -10.70
N THR A 169 -2.48 11.31 -10.38
CA THR A 169 -2.82 10.98 -8.99
C THR A 169 -1.93 9.89 -8.38
N SER A 170 -1.10 9.25 -9.19
CA SER A 170 -0.13 8.25 -8.75
C SER A 170 1.10 8.20 -9.65
N VAL A 171 2.21 7.73 -9.11
CA VAL A 171 3.45 7.52 -9.87
C VAL A 171 3.25 6.53 -11.03
N ARG A 172 2.40 5.53 -10.86
CA ARG A 172 2.08 4.55 -11.92
C ARG A 172 1.42 5.20 -13.15
N GLY A 173 0.60 6.21 -12.95
CA GLY A 173 0.01 6.99 -14.05
C GLY A 173 1.08 7.70 -14.88
N ILE A 174 2.06 8.32 -14.21
CA ILE A 174 3.19 8.99 -14.89
C ILE A 174 3.98 7.97 -15.72
N VAL A 175 4.42 6.87 -15.08
CA VAL A 175 5.24 5.84 -15.75
C VAL A 175 4.50 5.24 -16.94
N GLY A 176 3.22 4.87 -16.77
CA GLY A 176 2.41 4.28 -17.83
C GLY A 176 2.28 5.18 -19.05
N LYS A 177 2.06 6.48 -18.87
CA LYS A 177 1.96 7.46 -19.98
C LYS A 177 3.29 7.70 -20.66
N VAL A 178 4.41 7.76 -19.92
CA VAL A 178 5.75 7.85 -20.51
C VAL A 178 6.07 6.59 -21.32
N GLN A 179 5.76 5.42 -20.77
CA GLN A 179 5.93 4.12 -21.43
C GLN A 179 5.12 4.03 -22.75
N ALA A 180 3.88 4.49 -22.73
CA ALA A 180 3.00 4.54 -23.90
C ALA A 180 3.41 5.60 -24.94
N GLY A 181 4.31 6.54 -24.58
CA GLY A 181 4.71 7.67 -25.44
C GLY A 181 3.68 8.81 -25.47
N GLU A 182 2.75 8.84 -24.50
CA GLU A 182 1.80 9.95 -24.32
C GLU A 182 2.46 11.15 -23.61
N ALA A 183 3.60 10.90 -22.94
CA ALA A 183 4.45 11.92 -22.36
C ALA A 183 5.93 11.62 -22.68
N ASP A 184 6.74 12.65 -22.76
CA ASP A 184 8.17 12.55 -23.04
C ASP A 184 8.99 12.31 -21.77
N ALA A 185 8.55 12.90 -20.64
CA ALA A 185 9.24 12.81 -19.37
C ALA A 185 8.28 13.02 -18.18
N GLY A 186 8.72 12.61 -17.00
CA GLY A 186 8.06 12.91 -15.73
C GLY A 186 9.03 12.78 -14.55
N VAL A 187 8.60 13.22 -13.37
CA VAL A 187 9.37 12.99 -12.13
C VAL A 187 8.68 11.87 -11.35
N VAL A 188 9.45 10.84 -11.01
CA VAL A 188 9.02 9.63 -10.32
C VAL A 188 10.03 9.23 -9.26
N TYR A 189 9.78 8.15 -8.52
CA TYR A 189 10.81 7.58 -7.66
C TYR A 189 11.79 6.72 -8.48
N ARG A 190 13.03 6.67 -8.05
CA ARG A 190 14.09 5.91 -8.72
C ARG A 190 13.72 4.42 -8.90
N THR A 191 12.97 3.85 -7.98
CA THR A 191 12.52 2.47 -8.07
C THR A 191 11.54 2.22 -9.22
N ASP A 192 10.74 3.23 -9.60
CA ASP A 192 9.76 3.10 -10.67
C ASP A 192 10.41 3.06 -12.06
N CYS A 193 11.65 3.54 -12.17
CA CYS A 193 12.43 3.48 -13.42
C CYS A 193 13.02 2.09 -13.70
N ARG A 194 12.80 1.11 -12.83
CA ARG A 194 13.22 -0.29 -13.06
C ARG A 194 12.19 -1.11 -13.85
N LEU A 195 11.09 -0.49 -14.21
CA LEU A 195 10.06 -1.11 -15.04
C LEU A 195 10.51 -1.14 -16.51
N ASP A 196 10.10 -2.19 -17.22
CA ASP A 196 10.40 -2.31 -18.66
C ASP A 196 9.82 -1.14 -19.45
N GLY A 197 10.51 -0.77 -20.53
CA GLY A 197 10.04 0.27 -21.45
C GLY A 197 10.29 1.71 -20.99
N VAL A 198 10.88 1.92 -19.82
CA VAL A 198 11.30 3.24 -19.33
C VAL A 198 12.74 3.23 -18.86
N GLU A 199 13.32 4.43 -18.74
CA GLU A 199 14.67 4.68 -18.27
C GLU A 199 14.64 5.83 -17.25
N GLY A 200 15.46 5.72 -16.21
CA GLY A 200 15.56 6.71 -15.14
C GLY A 200 16.85 7.51 -15.21
N ILE A 201 16.71 8.83 -15.20
CA ILE A 201 17.83 9.77 -15.10
C ILE A 201 17.87 10.25 -13.66
N PRO A 202 18.94 9.97 -12.88
CA PRO A 202 19.05 10.39 -11.50
C PRO A 202 18.92 11.92 -11.35
N VAL A 203 18.22 12.36 -10.30
CA VAL A 203 18.25 13.76 -9.90
C VAL A 203 19.61 14.07 -9.26
N ASP A 204 20.16 15.24 -9.56
CA ASP A 204 21.41 15.69 -8.94
C ASP A 204 21.25 15.70 -7.40
N PRO A 205 22.18 15.14 -6.64
CA PRO A 205 22.10 15.10 -5.18
C PRO A 205 21.88 16.47 -4.50
N ALA A 206 22.34 17.57 -5.12
CA ALA A 206 22.10 18.93 -4.62
C ALA A 206 20.62 19.34 -4.65
N HIS A 207 19.84 18.75 -5.54
CA HIS A 207 18.42 19.07 -5.74
C HIS A 207 17.49 17.94 -5.32
N ASP A 208 18.04 16.77 -4.98
CA ASP A 208 17.26 15.59 -4.65
C ASP A 208 16.49 15.73 -3.33
N VAL A 209 15.42 14.97 -3.21
CA VAL A 209 14.57 14.88 -2.03
C VAL A 209 14.41 13.42 -1.66
N VAL A 210 14.70 13.12 -0.38
CA VAL A 210 14.53 11.76 0.14
C VAL A 210 13.08 11.55 0.55
N ALA A 211 12.41 10.62 -0.11
CA ALA A 211 11.06 10.19 0.28
C ALA A 211 11.16 9.14 1.39
N GLU A 212 10.51 9.40 2.53
CA GLU A 212 10.44 8.46 3.65
C GLU A 212 9.11 7.71 3.63
N TYR A 213 9.20 6.39 3.55
CA TYR A 213 8.05 5.51 3.55
C TYR A 213 7.74 5.05 4.97
N GLN A 214 6.51 5.27 5.39
CA GLN A 214 6.03 4.89 6.72
C GLN A 214 4.95 3.82 6.63
N VAL A 215 4.93 2.91 7.62
CA VAL A 215 3.92 1.87 7.75
C VAL A 215 3.36 1.86 9.17
N ALA A 216 2.07 1.58 9.30
CA ALA A 216 1.39 1.40 10.58
C ALA A 216 0.30 0.33 10.48
N VAL A 217 0.07 -0.37 11.60
CA VAL A 217 -1.13 -1.19 11.79
C VAL A 217 -2.29 -0.27 12.14
N LEU A 218 -3.46 -0.53 11.54
CA LEU A 218 -4.67 0.27 11.71
C LEU A 218 -5.56 -0.26 12.84
N GLN A 219 -6.39 0.63 13.39
CA GLN A 219 -7.45 0.28 14.33
C GLN A 219 -8.47 -0.65 13.65
N GLY A 220 -9.02 -1.60 14.41
CA GLY A 220 -10.00 -2.54 13.87
C GLY A 220 -9.44 -3.56 12.88
N ALA A 221 -8.11 -3.75 12.83
CA ALA A 221 -7.50 -4.81 12.03
C ALA A 221 -8.11 -6.17 12.37
N ALA A 222 -8.74 -6.82 11.38
CA ALA A 222 -9.47 -8.08 11.56
C ALA A 222 -8.55 -9.21 12.06
N ASP A 223 -7.28 -9.18 11.66
CA ASP A 223 -6.21 -10.03 12.17
C ASP A 223 -5.01 -9.15 12.54
N ARG A 224 -5.03 -8.67 13.78
CA ARG A 224 -3.98 -7.79 14.31
C ARG A 224 -2.62 -8.47 14.38
N GLU A 225 -2.59 -9.76 14.71
CA GLU A 225 -1.34 -10.51 14.81
C GLU A 225 -0.63 -10.62 13.47
N GLN A 226 -1.34 -11.02 12.41
CA GLN A 226 -0.78 -11.10 11.08
C GLN A 226 -0.46 -9.71 10.51
N ALA A 227 -1.23 -8.67 10.84
CA ALA A 227 -0.92 -7.29 10.47
C ALA A 227 0.39 -6.79 11.10
N LEU A 228 0.63 -7.10 12.38
CA LEU A 228 1.90 -6.82 13.05
C LEU A 228 3.04 -7.63 12.43
N ALA A 229 2.83 -8.92 12.17
CA ALA A 229 3.82 -9.78 11.53
C ALA A 229 4.23 -9.25 10.14
N PHE A 230 3.29 -8.68 9.36
CA PHE A 230 3.61 -8.04 8.10
C PHE A 230 4.53 -6.80 8.28
N VAL A 231 4.22 -5.94 9.24
CA VAL A 231 5.04 -4.75 9.56
C VAL A 231 6.42 -5.17 10.08
N ASP A 232 6.50 -6.18 10.93
CA ASP A 232 7.76 -6.70 11.46
C ASP A 232 8.60 -7.38 10.38
N LEU A 233 7.96 -8.09 9.44
CA LEU A 233 8.66 -8.65 8.28
C LEU A 233 9.36 -7.55 7.47
N LEU A 234 8.68 -6.44 7.17
CA LEU A 234 9.28 -5.33 6.40
C LEU A 234 10.56 -4.78 7.08
N ARG A 235 10.64 -4.84 8.41
CA ARG A 235 11.78 -4.36 9.21
C ARG A 235 12.83 -5.44 9.48
N SER A 236 12.49 -6.70 9.26
CA SER A 236 13.40 -7.84 9.41
C SER A 236 14.50 -7.84 8.35
N GLU A 237 15.51 -8.67 8.54
CA GLU A 237 16.57 -8.84 7.54
C GLU A 237 16.01 -9.34 6.19
N ALA A 238 15.01 -10.22 6.21
CA ALA A 238 14.36 -10.70 4.98
C ALA A 238 13.62 -9.59 4.24
N GLY A 239 12.83 -8.79 4.95
CA GLY A 239 12.11 -7.65 4.36
C GLY A 239 13.05 -6.56 3.85
N ARG A 240 14.12 -6.28 4.60
CA ARG A 240 15.19 -5.35 4.17
C ARG A 240 15.84 -5.80 2.87
N ARG A 241 16.13 -7.10 2.71
CA ARG A 241 16.65 -7.67 1.45
C ARG A 241 15.66 -7.52 0.31
N ILE A 242 14.37 -7.78 0.56
CA ILE A 242 13.30 -7.56 -0.45
C ILE A 242 13.30 -6.10 -0.90
N LEU A 243 13.26 -5.14 0.04
CA LEU A 243 13.24 -3.71 -0.27
C LEU A 243 14.48 -3.28 -1.08
N GLN A 244 15.68 -3.69 -0.66
CA GLN A 244 16.94 -3.38 -1.37
C GLN A 244 16.97 -4.00 -2.77
N HIS A 245 16.49 -5.25 -2.93
CA HIS A 245 16.38 -5.91 -4.23
C HIS A 245 15.54 -5.08 -5.20
N HIS A 246 14.47 -4.45 -4.71
CA HIS A 246 13.61 -3.56 -5.49
C HIS A 246 14.13 -2.10 -5.56
N GLY A 247 15.33 -1.81 -5.05
CA GLY A 247 16.01 -0.53 -5.20
C GLY A 247 15.69 0.52 -4.13
N PHE A 248 14.98 0.15 -3.08
CA PHE A 248 14.76 1.04 -1.93
C PHE A 248 16.03 1.16 -1.08
N GLU A 249 16.22 2.33 -0.48
CA GLU A 249 17.20 2.58 0.56
C GLU A 249 16.58 2.24 1.93
N LEU A 250 17.40 1.77 2.85
CA LEU A 250 16.97 1.50 4.23
C LEU A 250 17.12 2.76 5.10
N PRO A 251 16.30 2.88 6.16
CA PRO A 251 16.39 3.97 7.12
C PRO A 251 17.73 4.09 7.81
#